data_e241f28addd1b479a70c238cd19246cd
#
_entry.id   e241f28addd1b479a70c238cd19246cd
#
_cell.length_a   1.000
_cell.length_b   1.000
_cell.length_c   1.000
_cell.angle_alpha   90.00
_cell.angle_beta   90.00
_cell.angle_gamma   90.00
#
_symmetry.space_group_name_H-M   'P 1'
#
loop_
_entity.id
_entity.type
_entity.pdbx_description
1 polymer ?
#
loop_
_entity_poly.entity_id
_entity_poly.type
_entity_poly.pdbx_seq_one_letter_code
_entity_poly.pdbx_strand_id
1 'polypeptide(L)'
;MTRKNKLAAFGLALLLAGCAQTPPADENVTYTATLNPQHWRAEGKIALRYPECHHNRGCEDKGVNANMAWTHHNQDELLVITDPFGQERVRIDYRGGVINVREGTREEVMSKEELAKEVGLPVPLESIANWLITQRSDESFNADGWQVDVRDWQGAYYRSIRLKQKDYQMRLVVQKMTTI
;
A
#
# COMPACT_ATOMS: atom_id res chain seq x y z
N MET A 1 -24.00 -43.73 -58.44
CA MET A 1 -23.30 -42.45 -58.45
C MET A 1 -23.89 -41.65 -57.33
N THR A 2 -23.26 -41.37 -56.16
CA THR A 2 -22.01 -40.73 -55.89
C THR A 2 -21.59 -41.05 -54.43
N ARG A 3 -20.49 -41.82 -54.23
CA ARG A 3 -19.79 -42.04 -52.99
C ARG A 3 -18.57 -41.12 -53.00
N LYS A 4 -18.61 -39.89 -52.49
CA LYS A 4 -17.40 -39.07 -52.40
C LYS A 4 -17.48 -37.89 -51.43
N ASN A 5 -18.15 -37.92 -50.31
CA ASN A 5 -18.06 -36.77 -49.34
C ASN A 5 -18.08 -37.16 -47.87
N LYS A 6 -17.64 -38.38 -47.47
CA LYS A 6 -17.59 -38.78 -46.07
C LYS A 6 -16.19 -38.84 -45.47
N LEU A 7 -15.14 -38.46 -46.17
CA LEU A 7 -13.75 -38.50 -45.71
C LEU A 7 -13.16 -37.14 -45.32
N ALA A 8 -13.84 -36.06 -45.61
CA ALA A 8 -13.35 -34.70 -45.25
C ALA A 8 -13.77 -34.21 -43.86
N ALA A 9 -14.74 -34.86 -43.18
CA ALA A 9 -15.23 -34.44 -41.86
C ALA A 9 -14.47 -35.05 -40.68
N PHE A 10 -13.61 -36.03 -40.89
CA PHE A 10 -12.86 -36.72 -39.81
C PHE A 10 -11.46 -36.14 -39.56
N GLY A 11 -10.98 -35.29 -40.45
CA GLY A 11 -9.64 -34.66 -40.31
C GLY A 11 -9.58 -33.39 -39.47
N LEU A 12 -10.71 -32.75 -39.17
CA LEU A 12 -10.75 -31.45 -38.48
C LEU A 12 -10.98 -31.55 -36.96
N ALA A 13 -11.36 -32.72 -36.47
CA ALA A 13 -11.62 -32.96 -35.05
C ALA A 13 -10.38 -33.32 -34.21
N LEU A 14 -9.24 -33.53 -34.82
CA LEU A 14 -7.99 -33.96 -34.17
C LEU A 14 -7.01 -32.83 -33.86
N LEU A 15 -7.33 -31.59 -34.22
CA LEU A 15 -6.44 -30.44 -33.97
C LEU A 15 -6.78 -29.60 -32.71
N LEU A 16 -7.81 -29.96 -31.95
CA LEU A 16 -8.24 -29.25 -30.74
C LEU A 16 -7.86 -29.95 -29.42
N ALA A 17 -7.11 -31.06 -29.46
CA ALA A 17 -6.65 -31.76 -28.27
C ALA A 17 -5.23 -31.34 -27.80
N GLY A 18 -4.76 -30.18 -28.27
CA GLY A 18 -3.45 -29.64 -27.90
C GLY A 18 -3.51 -28.56 -26.83
N CYS A 19 -2.93 -28.86 -25.67
CA CYS A 19 -2.42 -27.94 -24.70
C CYS A 19 -3.41 -27.24 -23.75
N ALA A 20 -4.00 -28.00 -22.84
CA ALA A 20 -4.20 -27.54 -21.49
C ALA A 20 -3.27 -28.33 -20.54
N GLN A 21 -1.98 -28.26 -20.76
CA GLN A 21 -1.02 -28.57 -19.70
C GLN A 21 -0.84 -27.31 -18.88
N THR A 22 -1.64 -27.16 -17.81
CA THR A 22 -1.30 -26.31 -16.69
C THR A 22 0.05 -26.79 -16.18
N PRO A 23 1.12 -25.96 -16.13
CA PRO A 23 2.36 -26.36 -15.50
C PRO A 23 2.00 -26.84 -14.08
N PRO A 24 2.59 -27.94 -13.58
CA PRO A 24 2.40 -28.31 -12.21
C PRO A 24 2.84 -27.12 -11.36
N ALA A 25 1.94 -26.63 -10.49
CA ALA A 25 2.31 -25.67 -9.48
C ALA A 25 3.42 -26.36 -8.66
N ASP A 26 4.62 -25.80 -8.68
CA ASP A 26 5.71 -26.24 -7.82
C ASP A 26 5.27 -25.99 -6.38
N GLU A 27 4.70 -27.02 -5.75
CA GLU A 27 4.19 -26.99 -4.37
C GLU A 27 5.30 -26.81 -3.31
N ASN A 28 6.55 -26.62 -3.69
CA ASN A 28 7.68 -26.57 -2.77
C ASN A 28 8.58 -25.34 -2.86
N VAL A 29 8.18 -24.28 -3.52
CA VAL A 29 8.90 -23.01 -3.42
C VAL A 29 8.22 -22.15 -2.35
N THR A 30 8.52 -22.46 -1.10
CA THR A 30 8.29 -21.49 -0.01
C THR A 30 9.28 -20.36 -0.23
N TYR A 31 8.88 -19.35 -0.97
CA TYR A 31 9.60 -18.07 -1.00
C TYR A 31 9.44 -17.43 0.39
N THR A 32 10.28 -17.80 1.31
CA THR A 32 10.50 -17.01 2.51
C THR A 32 11.25 -15.78 2.03
N ALA A 33 10.51 -14.80 1.55
CA ALA A 33 11.07 -13.47 1.30
C ALA A 33 11.52 -12.96 2.67
N THR A 34 12.81 -13.06 2.95
CA THR A 34 13.43 -12.51 4.15
C THR A 34 13.43 -11.00 3.95
N LEU A 35 12.33 -10.34 4.33
CA LEU A 35 12.28 -8.90 4.37
C LEU A 35 13.25 -8.44 5.46
N ASN A 36 14.18 -7.54 5.11
CA ASN A 36 14.97 -6.87 6.13
C ASN A 36 14.08 -5.84 6.85
N PRO A 37 13.78 -5.99 8.16
CA PRO A 37 12.89 -5.10 8.87
C PRO A 37 13.40 -3.65 8.97
N GLN A 38 14.70 -3.43 8.77
CA GLN A 38 15.33 -2.11 8.86
C GLN A 38 15.52 -1.43 7.49
N HIS A 39 15.39 -2.19 6.40
CA HIS A 39 15.68 -1.67 5.05
C HIS A 39 14.68 -2.25 4.04
N TRP A 40 13.60 -1.55 3.79
CA TRP A 40 12.60 -2.00 2.84
C TRP A 40 11.96 -0.84 2.06
N ARG A 41 11.40 -1.18 0.93
CA ARG A 41 10.56 -0.31 0.11
C ARG A 41 9.22 -0.98 -0.14
N ALA A 42 8.14 -0.25 0.15
CA ALA A 42 6.78 -0.64 -0.15
C ALA A 42 6.21 0.24 -1.27
N GLU A 43 5.47 -0.36 -2.18
CA GLU A 43 4.71 0.31 -3.22
C GLU A 43 3.25 -0.12 -3.11
N GLY A 44 2.32 0.82 -3.33
CA GLY A 44 0.91 0.51 -3.18
C GLY A 44 0.01 1.73 -3.29
N LYS A 45 -1.07 1.71 -2.52
CA LYS A 45 -2.08 2.76 -2.52
C LYS A 45 -2.34 3.27 -1.11
N ILE A 46 -2.63 4.57 -1.03
CA ILE A 46 -3.09 5.25 0.17
C ILE A 46 -4.47 5.85 -0.09
N ALA A 47 -5.37 5.68 0.86
CA ALA A 47 -6.64 6.38 0.91
C ALA A 47 -6.73 7.12 2.24
N LEU A 48 -7.09 8.40 2.20
CA LEU A 48 -7.27 9.26 3.36
C LEU A 48 -8.65 9.88 3.32
N ARG A 49 -9.37 9.85 4.46
CA ARG A 49 -10.57 10.64 4.73
C ARG A 49 -10.32 11.55 5.90
N TYR A 50 -10.70 12.81 5.77
CA TYR A 50 -10.51 13.83 6.80
C TYR A 50 -11.57 14.91 6.70
N PRO A 51 -11.93 15.59 7.81
CA PRO A 51 -12.82 16.74 7.78
C PRO A 51 -12.07 17.96 7.25
N GLU A 52 -12.61 18.62 6.23
CA GLU A 52 -12.19 19.96 5.81
C GLU A 52 -13.18 20.98 6.35
N CYS A 53 -12.72 21.85 7.25
CA CYS A 53 -13.58 22.81 7.94
C CYS A 53 -13.43 24.20 7.36
N HIS A 54 -14.55 24.81 6.95
CA HIS A 54 -14.60 26.18 6.44
C HIS A 54 -15.28 27.09 7.48
N HIS A 55 -14.73 28.28 7.68
CA HIS A 55 -15.20 29.23 8.69
C HIS A 55 -16.72 29.52 8.62
N ASN A 56 -17.30 29.51 7.43
CA ASN A 56 -18.71 29.90 7.20
C ASN A 56 -19.63 28.75 6.76
N ARG A 57 -19.12 27.52 6.55
CA ARG A 57 -19.88 26.38 5.99
C ARG A 57 -19.84 25.12 6.82
N GLY A 58 -19.10 25.15 7.96
CA GLY A 58 -18.88 23.96 8.76
C GLY A 58 -17.83 23.03 8.16
N CYS A 59 -17.85 21.77 8.59
CA CYS A 59 -16.89 20.76 8.13
C CYS A 59 -17.53 19.83 7.10
N GLU A 60 -16.81 19.49 6.06
CA GLU A 60 -17.18 18.54 5.02
C GLU A 60 -16.16 17.40 5.00
N ASP A 61 -16.62 16.15 4.82
CA ASP A 61 -15.71 15.02 4.64
C ASP A 61 -15.03 15.08 3.28
N LYS A 62 -13.71 15.08 3.28
CA LYS A 62 -12.88 14.96 2.08
C LYS A 62 -12.22 13.59 2.00
N GLY A 63 -11.97 13.15 0.78
CA GLY A 63 -11.29 11.90 0.51
C GLY A 63 -10.23 12.04 -0.58
N VAL A 64 -9.07 11.45 -0.33
CA VAL A 64 -7.96 11.38 -1.29
C VAL A 64 -7.61 9.90 -1.50
N ASN A 65 -7.44 9.51 -2.77
CA ASN A 65 -6.87 8.22 -3.15
C ASN A 65 -5.66 8.49 -4.05
N ALA A 66 -4.55 7.87 -3.73
CA ALA A 66 -3.29 8.08 -4.43
C ALA A 66 -2.46 6.79 -4.48
N ASN A 67 -1.43 6.77 -5.33
CA ASN A 67 -0.38 5.77 -5.24
C ASN A 67 0.65 6.23 -4.21
N MET A 68 1.35 5.26 -3.61
CA MET A 68 2.44 5.55 -2.68
C MET A 68 3.66 4.70 -3.00
N ALA A 69 4.83 5.29 -2.72
CA ALA A 69 6.09 4.59 -2.57
C ALA A 69 6.68 4.99 -1.22
N TRP A 70 6.94 4.01 -0.36
CA TRP A 70 7.45 4.22 0.98
C TRP A 70 8.79 3.49 1.13
N THR A 71 9.82 4.23 1.46
CA THR A 71 11.15 3.70 1.77
C THR A 71 11.42 3.88 3.26
N HIS A 72 11.74 2.78 3.93
CA HIS A 72 12.14 2.73 5.32
C HIS A 72 13.62 2.35 5.41
N HIS A 73 14.39 3.15 6.12
CA HIS A 73 15.82 2.91 6.33
C HIS A 73 16.18 3.20 7.79
N ASN A 74 16.24 2.17 8.63
CA ASN A 74 16.39 2.28 10.09
C ASN A 74 15.27 3.11 10.75
N GLN A 75 15.52 4.39 11.03
CA GLN A 75 14.56 5.33 11.60
C GLN A 75 14.15 6.43 10.61
N ASP A 76 14.70 6.38 9.42
CA ASP A 76 14.39 7.34 8.36
C ASP A 76 13.25 6.84 7.49
N GLU A 77 12.33 7.73 7.16
CA GLU A 77 11.14 7.43 6.37
C GLU A 77 11.06 8.37 5.16
N LEU A 78 10.92 7.81 3.98
CA LEU A 78 10.63 8.57 2.78
C LEU A 78 9.34 8.09 2.16
N LEU A 79 8.28 8.87 2.30
CA LEU A 79 6.97 8.60 1.70
C LEU A 79 6.75 9.54 0.51
N VAL A 80 6.53 8.97 -0.66
CA VAL A 80 6.19 9.69 -1.89
C VAL A 80 4.78 9.32 -2.29
N ILE A 81 3.92 10.31 -2.42
CA ILE A 81 2.52 10.18 -2.84
C ILE A 81 2.39 10.73 -4.25
N THR A 82 1.86 9.92 -5.16
CA THR A 82 1.67 10.31 -6.55
C THR A 82 0.18 10.18 -6.92
N ASP A 83 -0.25 11.02 -7.85
CA ASP A 83 -1.58 10.88 -8.44
C ASP A 83 -1.67 9.62 -9.34
N PRO A 84 -2.87 9.30 -9.87
CA PRO A 84 -3.04 8.15 -10.78
C PRO A 84 -2.20 8.22 -12.06
N PHE A 85 -1.73 9.42 -12.45
CA PHE A 85 -0.88 9.63 -13.62
C PHE A 85 0.62 9.54 -13.31
N GLY A 86 0.98 9.26 -12.03
CA GLY A 86 2.36 9.13 -11.59
C GLY A 86 3.06 10.44 -11.26
N GLN A 87 2.34 11.59 -11.25
CA GLN A 87 2.91 12.87 -10.84
C GLN A 87 3.02 12.93 -9.32
N GLU A 88 4.20 13.30 -8.81
CA GLU A 88 4.42 13.51 -7.38
C GLU A 88 3.54 14.67 -6.89
N ARG A 89 2.75 14.42 -5.84
CA ARG A 89 1.89 15.38 -5.18
C ARG A 89 2.44 15.82 -3.85
N VAL A 90 2.89 14.82 -3.06
CA VAL A 90 3.46 15.06 -1.73
C VAL A 90 4.66 14.15 -1.55
N ARG A 91 5.71 14.70 -0.97
CA ARG A 91 6.87 13.97 -0.46
C ARG A 91 7.06 14.31 1.01
N ILE A 92 7.17 13.30 1.83
CA ILE A 92 7.48 13.42 3.25
C ILE A 92 8.81 12.70 3.48
N ASP A 93 9.83 13.44 3.85
CA ASP A 93 11.16 12.91 4.17
C ASP A 93 11.43 13.18 5.65
N TYR A 94 11.38 12.12 6.46
CA TYR A 94 11.66 12.16 7.89
C TYR A 94 13.04 11.61 8.15
N ARG A 95 13.94 12.43 8.70
CA ARG A 95 15.32 12.05 9.07
C ARG A 95 15.76 12.77 10.33
N GLY A 96 16.33 11.99 11.27
CA GLY A 96 16.94 12.58 12.47
C GLY A 96 15.98 13.44 13.31
N GLY A 97 14.68 13.15 13.31
CA GLY A 97 13.65 13.90 14.06
C GLY A 97 13.09 15.11 13.30
N VAL A 98 13.56 15.38 12.10
CA VAL A 98 13.11 16.49 11.25
C VAL A 98 12.28 15.95 10.09
N ILE A 99 11.18 16.61 9.79
CA ILE A 99 10.31 16.28 8.67
C ILE A 99 10.44 17.38 7.61
N ASN A 100 10.79 16.98 6.39
CA ASN A 100 10.68 17.84 5.21
C ASN A 100 9.45 17.41 4.42
N VAL A 101 8.49 18.31 4.25
CA VAL A 101 7.27 18.10 3.44
C VAL A 101 7.38 18.93 2.18
N ARG A 102 7.28 18.28 1.03
CA ARG A 102 7.18 18.96 -0.27
C ARG A 102 5.84 18.68 -0.91
N GLU A 103 5.11 19.73 -1.24
CA GLU A 103 3.86 19.70 -1.98
C GLU A 103 3.96 20.60 -3.23
N GLY A 104 4.07 19.98 -4.39
CA GLY A 104 4.34 20.70 -5.64
C GLY A 104 5.68 21.44 -5.58
N THR A 105 5.63 22.79 -5.60
CA THR A 105 6.82 23.68 -5.49
C THR A 105 7.05 24.18 -4.07
N ARG A 106 6.13 23.96 -3.15
CA ARG A 106 6.23 24.36 -1.74
C ARG A 106 7.01 23.30 -0.97
N GLU A 107 7.99 23.75 -0.21
CA GLU A 107 8.80 22.90 0.65
C GLU A 107 8.84 23.51 2.05
N GLU A 108 8.56 22.70 3.07
CA GLU A 108 8.52 23.11 4.46
C GLU A 108 9.28 22.11 5.32
N VAL A 109 10.05 22.63 6.25
CA VAL A 109 10.76 21.83 7.26
C VAL A 109 10.08 22.05 8.59
N MET A 110 9.69 20.97 9.25
CA MET A 110 8.95 21.03 10.51
C MET A 110 9.30 19.89 11.45
N SER A 111 8.98 20.04 12.72
CA SER A 111 9.01 18.98 13.72
C SER A 111 7.76 18.08 13.61
N LYS A 112 7.76 16.94 14.31
CA LYS A 112 6.56 16.08 14.41
C LYS A 112 5.38 16.81 15.07
N GLU A 113 5.66 17.66 16.05
CA GLU A 113 4.68 18.45 16.77
C GLU A 113 4.04 19.51 15.86
N GLU A 114 4.83 20.16 15.02
CA GLU A 114 4.34 21.13 14.04
C GLU A 114 3.49 20.47 12.97
N LEU A 115 3.95 19.32 12.43
CA LEU A 115 3.15 18.52 11.49
C LEU A 115 1.82 18.09 12.13
N ALA A 116 1.86 17.58 13.37
CA ALA A 116 0.66 17.15 14.09
C ALA A 116 -0.33 18.32 14.30
N LYS A 117 0.18 19.52 14.55
CA LYS A 117 -0.63 20.73 14.70
C LYS A 117 -1.25 21.16 13.38
N GLU A 118 -0.50 21.08 12.29
CA GLU A 118 -0.98 21.47 10.96
C GLU A 118 -2.01 20.47 10.43
N VAL A 119 -1.76 19.18 10.58
CA VAL A 119 -2.69 18.11 10.17
C VAL A 119 -3.87 17.96 11.15
N GLY A 120 -3.74 18.46 12.38
CA GLY A 120 -4.75 18.35 13.45
C GLY A 120 -4.69 17.05 14.23
N LEU A 121 -3.69 16.18 13.99
CA LEU A 121 -3.47 14.93 14.69
C LEU A 121 -2.02 14.43 14.50
N PRO A 122 -1.48 13.64 15.43
CA PRO A 122 -0.18 13.02 15.26
C PRO A 122 -0.21 11.97 14.15
N VAL A 123 0.75 12.04 13.22
CA VAL A 123 0.94 11.03 12.17
C VAL A 123 2.05 10.07 12.61
N PRO A 124 1.72 8.82 12.96
CA PRO A 124 2.68 7.89 13.56
C PRO A 124 3.44 7.08 12.49
N LEU A 125 4.24 7.74 11.64
CA LEU A 125 4.93 7.09 10.51
C LEU A 125 5.76 5.89 10.95
N GLU A 126 6.60 6.05 11.97
CA GLU A 126 7.46 4.97 12.50
C GLU A 126 6.63 3.81 13.06
N SER A 127 5.55 4.13 13.78
CA SER A 127 4.64 3.12 14.32
C SER A 127 3.94 2.35 13.21
N ILE A 128 3.48 3.03 12.16
CA ILE A 128 2.85 2.39 10.99
C ILE A 128 3.85 1.46 10.30
N ALA A 129 5.10 1.89 10.11
CA ALA A 129 6.16 1.07 9.54
C ALA A 129 6.34 -0.24 10.34
N ASN A 130 6.43 -0.12 11.66
CA ASN A 130 6.55 -1.27 12.56
C ASN A 130 5.30 -2.17 12.55
N TRP A 131 4.09 -1.60 12.55
CA TRP A 131 2.85 -2.38 12.49
C TRP A 131 2.71 -3.15 11.19
N LEU A 132 3.21 -2.61 10.08
CA LEU A 132 3.18 -3.29 8.79
C LEU A 132 4.03 -4.56 8.76
N ILE A 133 5.17 -4.60 9.45
CA ILE A 133 6.16 -5.69 9.38
C ILE A 133 6.18 -6.60 10.61
N THR A 134 5.39 -6.32 11.63
CA THR A 134 5.33 -7.12 12.86
C THR A 134 4.07 -7.96 12.87
N GLN A 135 4.22 -9.29 12.76
CA GLN A 135 3.10 -10.21 12.89
C GLN A 135 2.48 -10.14 14.30
N ARG A 136 1.16 -10.08 14.37
CA ARG A 136 0.40 -9.95 15.61
C ARG A 136 -0.66 -11.04 15.70
N SER A 137 -0.97 -11.47 16.93
CA SER A 137 -2.13 -12.33 17.20
C SER A 137 -3.45 -11.57 16.99
N ASP A 138 -3.46 -10.29 17.39
CA ASP A 138 -4.63 -9.44 17.28
C ASP A 138 -4.48 -8.54 16.05
N GLU A 139 -5.38 -8.74 15.09
CA GLU A 139 -5.40 -7.94 13.87
C GLU A 139 -6.04 -6.55 14.06
N SER A 140 -6.71 -6.33 15.20
CA SER A 140 -7.31 -5.04 15.58
C SER A 140 -6.86 -4.65 16.98
N PHE A 141 -6.27 -3.45 17.13
CA PHE A 141 -5.73 -2.97 18.40
C PHE A 141 -5.75 -1.44 18.45
N ASN A 142 -5.50 -0.88 19.65
CA ASN A 142 -5.32 0.55 19.84
C ASN A 142 -3.86 0.84 20.17
N ALA A 143 -3.26 1.81 19.48
CA ALA A 143 -1.90 2.28 19.73
C ALA A 143 -1.75 3.73 19.26
N ASP A 144 -0.97 4.52 19.99
CA ASP A 144 -0.67 5.93 19.70
C ASP A 144 -1.92 6.81 19.47
N GLY A 145 -3.04 6.46 20.16
CA GLY A 145 -4.33 7.14 19.99
C GLY A 145 -5.11 6.74 18.75
N TRP A 146 -4.60 5.78 17.97
CA TRP A 146 -5.26 5.24 16.79
C TRP A 146 -5.89 3.88 17.06
N GLN A 147 -7.06 3.64 16.48
CA GLN A 147 -7.55 2.31 16.24
C GLN A 147 -6.87 1.80 14.96
N VAL A 148 -6.21 0.65 15.07
CA VAL A 148 -5.40 0.05 14.01
C VAL A 148 -5.99 -1.30 13.64
N ASP A 149 -6.24 -1.52 12.35
CA ASP A 149 -6.62 -2.82 11.79
C ASP A 149 -5.58 -3.22 10.75
N VAL A 150 -4.88 -4.32 11.00
CA VAL A 150 -3.96 -4.95 10.03
C VAL A 150 -4.62 -6.19 9.44
N ARG A 151 -4.38 -6.47 8.16
CA ARG A 151 -4.99 -7.61 7.47
C ARG A 151 -4.02 -8.20 6.45
N ASP A 152 -4.23 -9.49 6.22
CA ASP A 152 -3.64 -10.18 5.08
C ASP A 152 -2.12 -10.28 5.20
N TRP A 153 -1.65 -11.05 6.21
CA TRP A 153 -0.23 -11.29 6.46
C TRP A 153 0.40 -12.08 5.32
N GLN A 154 1.46 -11.54 4.72
CA GLN A 154 2.17 -12.09 3.56
C GLN A 154 3.47 -12.83 3.95
N GLY A 155 3.58 -13.32 5.18
CA GLY A 155 4.78 -13.98 5.70
C GLY A 155 5.86 -13.04 6.23
N ALA A 156 5.90 -11.77 5.78
CA ALA A 156 6.87 -10.77 6.21
C ALA A 156 6.26 -9.39 6.48
N TYR A 157 5.05 -9.13 5.99
CA TYR A 157 4.35 -7.86 6.18
C TYR A 157 2.83 -8.03 6.03
N TYR A 158 2.05 -7.10 6.55
CA TYR A 158 0.62 -7.01 6.28
C TYR A 158 0.35 -6.27 4.97
N ARG A 159 -0.49 -6.85 4.13
CA ARG A 159 -0.89 -6.24 2.87
C ARG A 159 -1.75 -5.00 3.06
N SER A 160 -2.51 -4.91 4.13
CA SER A 160 -3.38 -3.77 4.40
C SER A 160 -3.31 -3.35 5.85
N ILE A 161 -3.21 -2.03 6.07
CA ILE A 161 -3.39 -1.41 7.37
C ILE A 161 -4.42 -0.30 7.25
N ARG A 162 -5.35 -0.25 8.21
CA ARG A 162 -6.32 0.82 8.37
C ARG A 162 -6.12 1.47 9.73
N LEU A 163 -6.13 2.79 9.74
CA LEU A 163 -6.04 3.59 10.94
C LEU A 163 -7.27 4.49 11.03
N LYS A 164 -7.81 4.63 12.24
CA LYS A 164 -8.94 5.51 12.53
C LYS A 164 -8.68 6.27 13.82
N GLN A 165 -8.84 7.59 13.77
CA GLN A 165 -8.81 8.46 14.95
C GLN A 165 -9.79 9.61 14.74
N LYS A 166 -10.82 9.70 15.59
CA LYS A 166 -11.93 10.66 15.44
C LYS A 166 -12.54 10.56 14.02
N ASP A 167 -12.55 11.64 13.27
CA ASP A 167 -13.09 11.75 11.90
C ASP A 167 -12.05 11.44 10.81
N TYR A 168 -10.79 11.17 11.21
CA TYR A 168 -9.73 10.80 10.29
C TYR A 168 -9.68 9.29 10.08
N GLN A 169 -9.58 8.89 8.83
CA GLN A 169 -9.38 7.50 8.44
C GLN A 169 -8.30 7.42 7.38
N MET A 170 -7.34 6.54 7.59
CA MET A 170 -6.29 6.23 6.63
C MET A 170 -6.31 4.74 6.32
N ARG A 171 -6.10 4.40 5.06
CA ARG A 171 -5.89 3.01 4.64
C ARG A 171 -4.69 2.94 3.71
N LEU A 172 -3.76 2.08 4.03
CA LEU A 172 -2.67 1.70 3.14
C LEU A 172 -2.94 0.29 2.62
N VAL A 173 -2.66 0.09 1.33
CA VAL A 173 -2.67 -1.22 0.68
C VAL A 173 -1.33 -1.40 -0.01
N VAL A 174 -0.50 -2.28 0.54
CA VAL A 174 0.80 -2.63 -0.01
C VAL A 174 0.59 -3.64 -1.13
N GLN A 175 1.04 -3.30 -2.32
CA GLN A 175 0.99 -4.18 -3.50
C GLN A 175 2.30 -4.94 -3.66
N LYS A 176 3.41 -4.33 -3.28
CA LYS A 176 4.75 -4.91 -3.33
C LYS A 176 5.58 -4.37 -2.17
N MET A 177 6.35 -5.24 -1.53
CA MET A 177 7.37 -4.87 -0.55
C MET A 177 8.65 -5.64 -0.83
N THR A 178 9.78 -4.96 -0.81
CA THR A 178 11.11 -5.53 -1.11
C THR A 178 12.15 -5.00 -0.14
N THR A 179 13.15 -5.80 0.18
CA THR A 179 14.39 -5.33 0.83
C THR A 179 15.19 -4.44 -0.14
N ILE A 180 15.83 -3.41 0.38
CA ILE A 180 16.72 -2.50 -0.34
C ILE A 180 18.11 -2.49 0.25
#